data_df33878b2ff58b7a60c4bdebc72b8a54
#
_entry.id   df33878b2ff58b7a60c4bdebc72b8a54
#
_cell.length_a   1.000
_cell.length_b   1.000
_cell.length_c   1.000
_cell.angle_alpha   90.00
_cell.angle_beta   90.00
_cell.angle_gamma   90.00
#
_symmetry.space_group_name_H-M   'P 1'
#
loop_
_entity.id
_entity.type
_entity.pdbx_description
1 polymer ?
#
loop_
_entity_poly.entity_id
_entity_poly.type
_entity_poly.pdbx_seq_one_letter_code
_entity_poly.pdbx_strand_id
1 'polypeptide(L)'
;KLFLTGHLWVERVVALGGPVVEKPRLLRSRLGANLEELCAGELVPGYNRVISGSVLGGRTARGAFAYLGRFHQQVSCLHEGDERQFLHYLRAGVNKHSVLNVFVSRFMGARKLDLDTSTNGSTRAMVPVGTYEQVMPLDILPTHLLRYLIVGDTEMAQKLGCLELDEEDLALCTYVCPGKYEYGPILRDNLNLIEKEG
;
A
#
# COMPACT_ATOMS: atom_id res chain seq x y z
N LYS A 1 -25.26 13.89 -16.42
CA LYS A 1 -25.11 15.29 -16.04
C LYS A 1 -24.61 16.11 -17.23
N LEU A 2 -23.56 15.69 -17.93
CA LEU A 2 -23.01 16.42 -19.08
C LEU A 2 -24.07 16.75 -20.13
N PHE A 3 -24.80 15.76 -20.64
CA PHE A 3 -25.82 15.94 -21.68
C PHE A 3 -27.04 16.76 -21.23
N LEU A 4 -27.32 16.85 -19.93
CA LEU A 4 -28.44 17.61 -19.41
C LEU A 4 -28.09 19.02 -18.97
N THR A 5 -26.85 19.26 -18.55
CA THR A 5 -26.44 20.52 -17.93
C THR A 5 -25.22 21.19 -18.60
N GLY A 6 -24.58 20.52 -19.55
CA GLY A 6 -23.32 20.98 -20.16
C GLY A 6 -22.09 20.90 -19.22
N HIS A 7 -22.26 20.42 -17.98
CA HIS A 7 -21.17 20.35 -16.99
C HIS A 7 -20.75 18.92 -16.71
N LEU A 8 -19.45 18.67 -16.58
CA LEU A 8 -18.89 17.40 -16.14
C LEU A 8 -19.29 17.13 -14.68
N TRP A 9 -19.47 15.86 -14.37
CA TRP A 9 -19.64 15.45 -12.98
C TRP A 9 -18.27 15.19 -12.36
N VAL A 10 -17.72 16.19 -11.74
CA VAL A 10 -16.40 16.16 -11.09
C VAL A 10 -16.48 15.92 -9.58
N GLU A 11 -17.69 15.91 -9.02
CA GLU A 11 -17.91 15.72 -7.59
C GLU A 11 -17.59 14.29 -7.17
N ARG A 12 -16.89 14.15 -6.04
CA ARG A 12 -16.50 12.88 -5.42
C ARG A 12 -16.77 12.93 -3.93
N VAL A 13 -17.20 11.79 -3.37
CA VAL A 13 -17.17 11.54 -1.93
C VAL A 13 -15.96 10.70 -1.63
N VAL A 14 -15.12 11.18 -0.73
CA VAL A 14 -13.81 10.59 -0.40
C VAL A 14 -13.75 10.36 1.11
N ALA A 15 -13.31 9.18 1.53
CA ALA A 15 -13.07 8.87 2.92
C ALA A 15 -11.70 9.43 3.35
N LEU A 16 -11.68 10.30 4.36
CA LEU A 16 -10.45 10.71 5.03
C LEU A 16 -10.30 9.88 6.30
N GLY A 17 -9.19 9.14 6.42
CA GLY A 17 -8.97 8.24 7.53
C GLY A 17 -7.49 7.92 7.77
N GLY A 18 -7.23 7.32 8.91
CA GLY A 18 -5.90 6.93 9.36
C GLY A 18 -5.66 7.34 10.81
N PRO A 19 -4.61 6.78 11.45
CA PRO A 19 -4.33 7.03 12.88
C PRO A 19 -4.00 8.48 13.19
N VAL A 20 -3.49 9.23 12.22
CA VAL A 20 -3.09 10.64 12.39
C VAL A 20 -4.17 11.63 12.01
N VAL A 21 -5.36 11.18 11.59
CA VAL A 21 -6.49 12.06 11.26
C VAL A 21 -7.27 12.36 12.52
N GLU A 22 -7.41 13.64 12.88
CA GLU A 22 -8.14 14.04 14.09
C GLU A 22 -9.62 13.67 14.02
N LYS A 23 -10.25 13.86 12.87
CA LYS A 23 -11.68 13.61 12.67
C LYS A 23 -11.93 12.78 11.41
N PRO A 24 -11.75 11.44 11.45
CA PRO A 24 -12.04 10.59 10.31
C PRO A 24 -13.50 10.71 9.85
N ARG A 25 -13.71 11.01 8.56
CA ARG A 25 -15.04 11.21 8.00
C ARG A 25 -15.06 11.13 6.48
N LEU A 26 -16.25 11.11 5.92
CA LEU A 26 -16.45 11.30 4.49
C LEU A 26 -16.45 12.80 4.14
N LEU A 27 -15.68 13.14 3.12
CA LEU A 27 -15.57 14.50 2.59
C LEU A 27 -16.16 14.55 1.18
N ARG A 28 -16.91 15.60 0.88
CA ARG A 28 -17.32 15.92 -0.47
C ARG A 28 -16.25 16.79 -1.12
N SER A 29 -15.66 16.30 -2.20
CA SER A 29 -14.54 16.92 -2.89
C SER A 29 -14.70 16.80 -4.41
N ARG A 30 -13.64 16.94 -5.18
CA ARG A 30 -13.59 16.93 -6.64
C ARG A 30 -12.59 15.88 -7.13
N LEU A 31 -12.77 15.42 -8.36
CA LEU A 31 -11.74 14.69 -9.10
C LEU A 31 -10.44 15.51 -9.13
N GLY A 32 -9.31 14.88 -8.83
CA GLY A 32 -8.01 15.52 -8.85
C GLY A 32 -7.84 16.62 -7.79
N ALA A 33 -8.56 16.54 -6.66
CA ALA A 33 -8.37 17.48 -5.55
C ALA A 33 -6.94 17.40 -5.02
N ASN A 34 -6.37 18.55 -4.66
CA ASN A 34 -5.07 18.61 -4.00
C ASN A 34 -5.20 18.05 -2.58
N LEU A 35 -4.42 17.04 -2.26
CA LEU A 35 -4.48 16.34 -0.97
C LEU A 35 -3.80 17.13 0.15
N GLU A 36 -2.83 17.98 -0.17
CA GLU A 36 -2.22 18.89 0.81
C GLU A 36 -3.26 19.89 1.33
N GLU A 37 -4.06 20.48 0.43
CA GLU A 37 -5.17 21.37 0.80
C GLU A 37 -6.28 20.61 1.55
N LEU A 38 -6.62 19.41 1.10
CA LEU A 38 -7.68 18.59 1.71
C LEU A 38 -7.33 18.15 3.13
N CYS A 39 -6.05 17.90 3.41
CA CYS A 39 -5.56 17.46 4.70
C CYS A 39 -5.11 18.63 5.61
N ALA A 40 -5.14 19.87 5.12
CA ALA A 40 -4.69 21.03 5.89
C ALA A 40 -5.53 21.20 7.14
N GLY A 41 -4.90 21.19 8.33
CA GLY A 41 -5.56 21.29 9.62
C GLY A 41 -6.38 20.07 10.05
N GLU A 42 -6.26 18.93 9.35
CA GLU A 42 -6.99 17.71 9.66
C GLU A 42 -6.09 16.65 10.35
N LEU A 43 -4.78 16.88 10.38
CA LEU A 43 -3.79 15.91 10.86
C LEU A 43 -3.21 16.33 12.19
N VAL A 44 -2.97 15.35 13.05
CA VAL A 44 -2.20 15.53 14.29
C VAL A 44 -0.79 16.06 13.94
N PRO A 45 -0.25 17.02 14.71
CA PRO A 45 1.10 17.52 14.47
C PRO A 45 2.15 16.39 14.48
N GLY A 46 3.06 16.42 13.52
CA GLY A 46 4.11 15.40 13.39
C GLY A 46 4.50 15.16 11.93
N TYR A 47 5.41 14.22 11.74
CA TYR A 47 5.82 13.80 10.41
C TYR A 47 4.88 12.72 9.90
N ASN A 48 3.98 13.10 8.99
CA ASN A 48 2.90 12.25 8.53
C ASN A 48 3.02 11.99 7.02
N ARG A 49 2.62 10.79 6.60
CA ARG A 49 2.49 10.42 5.19
C ARG A 49 1.02 10.47 4.77
N VAL A 50 0.73 11.25 3.75
CA VAL A 50 -0.58 11.28 3.08
C VAL A 50 -0.53 10.35 1.88
N ILE A 51 -1.49 9.46 1.77
CA ILE A 51 -1.61 8.45 0.72
C ILE A 51 -2.91 8.68 -0.03
N SER A 52 -2.83 8.82 -1.34
CA SER A 52 -3.99 8.77 -2.22
C SER A 52 -4.37 7.31 -2.43
N GLY A 53 -5.52 6.90 -1.92
CA GLY A 53 -5.96 5.50 -1.94
C GLY A 53 -5.78 4.78 -0.61
N SER A 54 -5.77 3.44 -0.66
CA SER A 54 -5.62 2.57 0.51
C SER A 54 -4.15 2.53 0.99
N VAL A 55 -3.93 2.03 2.20
CA VAL A 55 -2.58 1.79 2.72
C VAL A 55 -1.84 0.67 1.96
N LEU A 56 -2.55 -0.20 1.27
CA LEU A 56 -1.96 -1.32 0.52
C LEU A 56 -1.68 -0.95 -0.94
N GLY A 57 -2.69 -0.44 -1.67
CA GLY A 57 -2.59 -0.15 -3.11
C GLY A 57 -2.52 1.34 -3.45
N GLY A 58 -2.44 2.22 -2.45
CA GLY A 58 -2.38 3.66 -2.67
C GLY A 58 -0.97 4.15 -2.96
N ARG A 59 -0.88 5.39 -3.43
CA ARG A 59 0.40 6.06 -3.69
C ARG A 59 0.61 7.24 -2.74
N THR A 60 1.86 7.50 -2.38
CA THR A 60 2.23 8.67 -1.58
C THR A 60 1.87 9.95 -2.34
N ALA A 61 1.10 10.82 -1.68
CA ALA A 61 0.67 12.10 -2.22
C ALA A 61 1.74 13.16 -1.95
N ARG A 62 2.68 13.32 -2.87
CA ARG A 62 3.78 14.29 -2.73
C ARG A 62 4.21 14.87 -4.07
N GLY A 63 4.51 16.17 -4.11
CA GLY A 63 4.96 16.85 -5.32
C GLY A 63 3.97 16.72 -6.48
N ALA A 64 4.40 16.22 -7.63
CA ALA A 64 3.54 16.03 -8.80
C ALA A 64 2.38 15.06 -8.55
N PHE A 65 2.49 14.17 -7.57
CA PHE A 65 1.47 13.19 -7.19
C PHE A 65 0.60 13.63 -6.00
N ALA A 66 0.66 14.90 -5.58
CA ALA A 66 -0.11 15.45 -4.46
C ALA A 66 -1.64 15.50 -4.71
N TYR A 67 -2.10 14.98 -5.82
CA TYR A 67 -3.50 15.02 -6.22
C TYR A 67 -4.20 13.68 -6.07
N LEU A 68 -5.50 13.73 -5.75
CA LEU A 68 -6.33 12.53 -5.63
C LEU A 68 -6.34 11.74 -6.94
N GLY A 69 -5.98 10.47 -6.87
CA GLY A 69 -5.99 9.56 -7.99
C GLY A 69 -7.41 9.37 -8.57
N ARG A 70 -7.49 9.17 -9.90
CA ARG A 70 -8.78 9.10 -10.60
C ARG A 70 -9.75 8.06 -10.01
N PHE A 71 -9.24 6.92 -9.61
CA PHE A 71 -10.04 5.79 -9.08
C PHE A 71 -10.02 5.72 -7.55
N HIS A 72 -9.23 6.55 -6.89
CA HIS A 72 -9.16 6.54 -5.43
C HIS A 72 -10.39 7.21 -4.81
N GLN A 73 -10.97 6.53 -3.83
CA GLN A 73 -12.14 7.00 -3.07
C GLN A 73 -11.82 7.23 -1.59
N GLN A 74 -10.55 7.09 -1.22
CA GLN A 74 -10.08 7.33 0.14
C GLN A 74 -8.71 8.01 0.14
N VAL A 75 -8.46 8.71 1.22
CA VAL A 75 -7.17 9.29 1.59
C VAL A 75 -6.77 8.70 2.93
N SER A 76 -5.64 8.04 2.96
CA SER A 76 -5.10 7.38 4.15
C SER A 76 -3.91 8.17 4.68
N CYS A 77 -3.91 8.48 5.98
CA CYS A 77 -2.85 9.25 6.60
C CYS A 77 -2.22 8.43 7.74
N LEU A 78 -0.91 8.24 7.69
CA LEU A 78 -0.14 7.45 8.64
C LEU A 78 1.01 8.28 9.23
N HIS A 79 1.50 7.87 10.40
CA HIS A 79 2.80 8.35 10.88
C HIS A 79 3.91 7.85 9.96
N GLU A 80 4.88 8.71 9.67
CA GLU A 80 6.10 8.29 8.98
C GLU A 80 6.97 7.49 9.96
N GLY A 81 7.28 6.25 9.61
CA GLY A 81 7.93 5.28 10.48
C GLY A 81 9.46 5.37 10.45
N ASP A 82 10.02 6.54 10.75
CA ASP A 82 11.47 6.76 10.75
C ASP A 82 12.14 6.32 12.07
N GLU A 83 11.36 6.15 13.13
CA GLU A 83 11.89 5.83 14.44
C GLU A 83 12.17 4.33 14.61
N ARG A 84 13.42 4.00 14.93
CA ARG A 84 13.80 2.65 15.31
C ARG A 84 13.62 2.46 16.82
N GLN A 85 12.67 1.60 17.18
CA GLN A 85 12.46 1.26 18.58
C GLN A 85 13.61 0.40 19.12
N PHE A 86 14.19 0.82 20.25
CA PHE A 86 15.24 0.04 20.92
C PHE A 86 14.72 -1.32 21.37
N LEU A 87 15.47 -2.39 21.08
CA LEU A 87 15.16 -3.79 21.38
C LEU A 87 13.73 -4.22 20.97
N HIS A 88 13.24 -3.74 19.85
CA HIS A 88 11.87 -3.99 19.39
C HIS A 88 11.52 -5.48 19.29
N TYR A 89 12.50 -6.36 19.05
CA TYR A 89 12.35 -7.81 18.93
C TYR A 89 12.13 -8.53 20.29
N LEU A 90 12.46 -7.88 21.42
CA LEU A 90 12.21 -8.41 22.77
C LEU A 90 10.88 -7.93 23.37
N ARG A 91 10.18 -7.02 22.69
CA ARG A 91 8.92 -6.46 23.23
C ARG A 91 7.77 -7.42 23.02
N ALA A 92 6.90 -7.54 24.01
CA ALA A 92 5.66 -8.33 23.95
C ALA A 92 4.67 -7.85 22.86
N GLY A 93 4.86 -6.62 22.35
CA GLY A 93 4.11 -6.10 21.20
C GLY A 93 2.63 -5.87 21.46
N VAL A 94 2.27 -5.36 22.65
CA VAL A 94 0.88 -5.09 23.02
C VAL A 94 0.15 -4.20 22.02
N ASN A 95 0.84 -3.25 21.38
CA ASN A 95 0.30 -2.32 20.38
C ASN A 95 0.80 -2.60 18.96
N LYS A 96 1.36 -3.78 18.71
CA LYS A 96 1.89 -4.12 17.39
C LYS A 96 0.97 -5.08 16.65
N HIS A 97 0.94 -4.90 15.33
CA HIS A 97 0.34 -5.83 14.40
C HIS A 97 1.40 -6.77 13.83
N SER A 98 1.03 -8.01 13.59
CA SER A 98 1.82 -8.97 12.84
C SER A 98 0.91 -9.98 12.15
N VAL A 99 1.26 -10.32 10.92
CA VAL A 99 0.58 -11.36 10.14
C VAL A 99 0.66 -12.72 10.86
N LEU A 100 1.80 -13.03 11.49
CA LEU A 100 2.08 -14.32 12.09
C LEU A 100 1.56 -14.47 13.54
N ASN A 101 0.78 -13.55 14.06
CA ASN A 101 0.22 -13.62 15.42
C ASN A 101 1.26 -13.86 16.54
N VAL A 102 2.47 -13.33 16.41
CA VAL A 102 3.58 -13.51 17.37
C VAL A 102 3.52 -12.57 18.56
N PHE A 103 2.66 -11.55 18.53
CA PHE A 103 2.56 -10.56 19.59
C PHE A 103 1.38 -10.82 20.54
N VAL A 104 1.51 -10.35 21.77
CA VAL A 104 0.46 -10.41 22.79
C VAL A 104 -0.81 -9.66 22.38
N SER A 105 -0.69 -8.69 21.48
CA SER A 105 -1.82 -7.96 20.89
C SER A 105 -2.91 -8.88 20.33
N ARG A 106 -2.59 -10.10 19.89
CA ARG A 106 -3.54 -11.11 19.42
C ARG A 106 -4.63 -11.45 20.46
N PHE A 107 -4.27 -11.47 21.73
CA PHE A 107 -5.18 -11.85 22.81
C PHE A 107 -6.09 -10.70 23.27
N MET A 108 -5.88 -9.49 22.77
CA MET A 108 -6.60 -8.30 23.23
C MET A 108 -7.88 -7.98 22.42
N GLY A 109 -8.31 -8.87 21.54
CA GLY A 109 -9.49 -8.70 20.69
C GLY A 109 -9.31 -7.67 19.56
N ALA A 110 -10.40 -7.39 18.84
CA ALA A 110 -10.41 -6.44 17.73
C ALA A 110 -10.25 -5.01 18.26
N ARG A 111 -9.23 -4.32 17.77
CA ARG A 111 -8.96 -2.91 18.10
C ARG A 111 -8.37 -2.16 16.92
N LYS A 112 -8.46 -0.84 16.96
CA LYS A 112 -7.76 0.01 16.00
C LYS A 112 -6.26 -0.03 16.29
N LEU A 113 -5.46 -0.30 15.27
CA LEU A 113 -4.00 -0.30 15.35
C LEU A 113 -3.47 1.03 14.85
N ASP A 114 -2.51 1.57 15.55
CA ASP A 114 -1.74 2.74 15.13
C ASP A 114 -0.65 2.26 14.16
N LEU A 115 -1.02 2.15 12.88
CA LEU A 115 -0.12 1.71 11.82
C LEU A 115 0.77 2.87 11.40
N ASP A 116 2.05 2.59 11.20
CA ASP A 116 3.05 3.49 10.64
C ASP A 116 3.60 2.96 9.31
N THR A 117 4.49 3.69 8.69
CA THR A 117 5.13 3.31 7.42
C THR A 117 6.42 2.51 7.62
N SER A 118 6.76 2.12 8.85
CA SER A 118 7.97 1.36 9.15
C SER A 118 7.90 -0.06 8.59
N THR A 119 8.93 -0.50 7.89
CA THR A 119 9.05 -1.89 7.43
C THR A 119 9.34 -2.87 8.58
N ASN A 120 9.69 -2.36 9.77
CA ASN A 120 10.03 -3.16 10.95
C ASN A 120 11.10 -4.24 10.70
N GLY A 121 12.02 -3.97 9.78
CA GLY A 121 13.12 -4.88 9.46
C GLY A 121 13.92 -4.40 8.26
N SER A 122 15.04 -5.06 8.01
CA SER A 122 15.86 -4.87 6.82
C SER A 122 15.47 -5.83 5.71
N THR A 123 15.81 -5.49 4.48
CA THR A 123 15.67 -6.37 3.32
C THR A 123 16.46 -7.67 3.51
N ARG A 124 15.87 -8.79 3.18
CA ARG A 124 16.44 -10.15 3.31
C ARG A 124 16.16 -10.94 2.05
N ALA A 125 16.89 -12.04 1.87
CA ALA A 125 16.61 -12.97 0.77
C ALA A 125 15.18 -13.52 0.87
N MET A 126 14.55 -13.70 -0.27
CA MET A 126 13.21 -14.30 -0.36
C MET A 126 13.27 -15.79 0.04
N VAL A 127 12.44 -16.18 0.97
CA VAL A 127 12.30 -17.59 1.42
C VAL A 127 10.87 -18.05 1.11
N PRO A 128 10.70 -19.19 0.41
CA PRO A 128 9.39 -19.73 0.07
C PRO A 128 8.77 -20.42 1.27
N VAL A 129 8.03 -19.67 2.08
CA VAL A 129 7.37 -20.18 3.31
C VAL A 129 5.86 -20.38 3.14
N GLY A 130 5.33 -20.24 1.91
CA GLY A 130 3.91 -20.42 1.59
C GLY A 130 3.00 -19.26 1.99
N THR A 131 3.55 -18.10 2.34
CA THR A 131 2.75 -16.94 2.73
C THR A 131 2.12 -16.23 1.54
N TYR A 132 2.77 -16.29 0.38
CA TYR A 132 2.25 -15.64 -0.83
C TYR A 132 1.04 -16.38 -1.40
N GLU A 133 1.06 -17.71 -1.36
CA GLU A 133 -0.04 -18.57 -1.79
C GLU A 133 -1.32 -18.35 -0.95
N GLN A 134 -1.17 -17.92 0.29
CA GLN A 134 -2.30 -17.65 1.20
C GLN A 134 -3.01 -16.34 0.88
N VAL A 135 -2.34 -15.39 0.22
CA VAL A 135 -2.86 -14.03 -0.02
C VAL A 135 -3.08 -13.71 -1.48
N MET A 136 -2.55 -14.52 -2.40
CA MET A 136 -2.75 -14.34 -3.84
C MET A 136 -4.17 -14.78 -4.21
N PRO A 137 -5.03 -13.87 -4.69
CA PRO A 137 -6.41 -14.21 -5.05
C PRO A 137 -6.53 -14.82 -6.44
N LEU A 138 -5.48 -14.70 -7.26
CA LEU A 138 -5.47 -15.16 -8.65
C LEU A 138 -4.90 -16.57 -8.74
N ASP A 139 -5.30 -17.32 -9.77
CA ASP A 139 -4.79 -18.67 -10.06
C ASP A 139 -3.41 -18.62 -10.73
N ILE A 140 -2.45 -18.09 -10.00
CA ILE A 140 -1.05 -17.89 -10.39
C ILE A 140 -0.16 -18.56 -9.33
N LEU A 141 1.05 -18.96 -9.70
CA LEU A 141 2.07 -19.46 -8.78
C LEU A 141 2.90 -18.30 -8.21
N PRO A 142 2.48 -17.65 -7.11
CA PRO A 142 3.05 -16.38 -6.69
C PRO A 142 4.52 -16.49 -6.27
N THR A 143 4.91 -17.52 -5.54
CA THR A 143 6.31 -17.71 -5.12
C THR A 143 7.25 -17.81 -6.31
N HIS A 144 6.87 -18.55 -7.35
CA HIS A 144 7.70 -18.66 -8.55
C HIS A 144 7.75 -17.35 -9.32
N LEU A 145 6.59 -16.75 -9.58
CA LEU A 145 6.49 -15.47 -10.28
C LEU A 145 7.34 -14.38 -9.59
N LEU A 146 7.15 -14.17 -8.29
CA LEU A 146 7.87 -13.15 -7.54
C LEU A 146 9.41 -13.35 -7.56
N ARG A 147 9.87 -14.58 -7.59
CA ARG A 147 11.31 -14.88 -7.73
C ARG A 147 11.84 -14.46 -9.08
N TYR A 148 11.15 -14.78 -10.17
CA TYR A 148 11.58 -14.39 -11.52
C TYR A 148 11.49 -12.87 -11.72
N LEU A 149 10.50 -12.20 -11.14
CA LEU A 149 10.43 -10.75 -11.13
C LEU A 149 11.63 -10.10 -10.41
N ILE A 150 12.04 -10.65 -9.25
CA ILE A 150 13.22 -10.16 -8.51
C ILE A 150 14.51 -10.32 -9.33
N VAL A 151 14.64 -11.43 -10.05
CA VAL A 151 15.82 -11.72 -10.88
C VAL A 151 15.80 -10.94 -12.20
N GLY A 152 14.63 -10.46 -12.63
CA GLY A 152 14.46 -9.76 -13.91
C GLY A 152 14.39 -10.71 -15.12
N ASP A 153 13.98 -11.97 -14.89
CA ASP A 153 13.74 -12.94 -15.96
C ASP A 153 12.35 -12.71 -16.55
N THR A 154 12.30 -11.83 -17.55
CA THR A 154 11.05 -11.41 -18.19
C THR A 154 10.37 -12.55 -18.97
N GLU A 155 11.12 -13.47 -19.55
CA GLU A 155 10.57 -14.61 -20.29
C GLU A 155 9.78 -15.54 -19.36
N MET A 156 10.39 -15.92 -18.24
CA MET A 156 9.70 -16.75 -17.25
C MET A 156 8.59 -16.03 -16.52
N ALA A 157 8.73 -14.73 -16.25
CA ALA A 157 7.68 -13.92 -15.64
C ALA A 157 6.43 -13.87 -16.54
N GLN A 158 6.59 -13.71 -17.86
CA GLN A 158 5.47 -13.74 -18.81
C GLN A 158 4.78 -15.11 -18.83
N LYS A 159 5.55 -16.20 -18.86
CA LYS A 159 4.99 -17.56 -18.80
C LYS A 159 4.21 -17.84 -17.53
N LEU A 160 4.54 -17.16 -16.44
CA LEU A 160 3.87 -17.26 -15.14
C LEU A 160 2.74 -16.26 -14.95
N GLY A 161 2.42 -15.45 -15.96
CA GLY A 161 1.25 -14.58 -15.97
C GLY A 161 1.48 -13.16 -15.47
N CYS A 162 2.71 -12.61 -15.50
CA CYS A 162 2.96 -11.25 -15.06
C CYS A 162 2.22 -10.17 -15.87
N LEU A 163 1.83 -10.47 -17.12
CA LEU A 163 1.08 -9.54 -17.98
C LEU A 163 -0.39 -9.38 -17.57
N GLU A 164 -0.89 -10.24 -16.69
CA GLU A 164 -2.26 -10.18 -16.17
C GLU A 164 -2.36 -9.37 -14.86
N LEU A 165 -1.21 -8.89 -14.36
CA LEU A 165 -1.11 -8.23 -13.04
C LEU A 165 -0.91 -6.73 -13.16
N ASP A 166 -1.49 -6.03 -12.20
CA ASP A 166 -1.13 -4.65 -11.86
C ASP A 166 -0.42 -4.60 -10.49
N GLU A 167 0.22 -3.49 -10.17
CA GLU A 167 0.97 -3.31 -8.90
C GLU A 167 0.09 -3.58 -7.67
N GLU A 168 -1.20 -3.21 -7.75
CA GLU A 168 -2.15 -3.39 -6.65
C GLU A 168 -2.39 -4.88 -6.32
N ASP A 169 -2.31 -5.77 -7.30
CA ASP A 169 -2.51 -7.22 -7.11
C ASP A 169 -1.41 -7.82 -6.23
N LEU A 170 -0.20 -7.25 -6.26
CA LEU A 170 0.94 -7.68 -5.47
C LEU A 170 1.05 -6.98 -4.10
N ALA A 171 0.14 -6.07 -3.77
CA ALA A 171 0.19 -5.31 -2.52
C ALA A 171 0.13 -6.20 -1.27
N LEU A 172 -0.71 -7.24 -1.26
CA LEU A 172 -0.77 -8.21 -0.18
C LEU A 172 0.49 -9.07 -0.11
N CYS A 173 1.08 -9.43 -1.26
CA CYS A 173 2.35 -10.13 -1.29
C CYS A 173 3.48 -9.28 -0.68
N THR A 174 3.52 -7.98 -0.98
CA THR A 174 4.43 -7.01 -0.35
C THR A 174 4.22 -6.97 1.16
N TYR A 175 2.96 -6.89 1.60
CA TYR A 175 2.60 -6.80 3.01
C TYR A 175 3.04 -8.02 3.83
N VAL A 176 2.85 -9.25 3.30
CA VAL A 176 3.22 -10.49 4.00
C VAL A 176 4.69 -10.89 3.79
N CYS A 177 5.43 -10.18 2.98
CA CYS A 177 6.79 -10.55 2.57
C CYS A 177 7.76 -10.58 3.76
N PRO A 178 8.31 -11.74 4.15
CA PRO A 178 9.31 -11.81 5.20
C PRO A 178 10.65 -11.17 4.76
N GLY A 179 10.92 -11.13 3.45
CA GLY A 179 12.11 -10.51 2.85
C GLY A 179 12.04 -9.00 2.72
N LYS A 180 10.88 -8.37 2.96
CA LYS A 180 10.65 -6.91 2.88
C LYS A 180 10.85 -6.33 1.48
N TYR A 181 10.51 -7.10 0.46
CA TYR A 181 10.47 -6.61 -0.92
C TYR A 181 9.20 -5.80 -1.20
N GLU A 182 9.33 -4.77 -2.02
CA GLU A 182 8.21 -4.05 -2.62
C GLU A 182 8.00 -4.59 -4.04
N TYR A 183 6.99 -5.44 -4.21
CA TYR A 183 6.76 -6.14 -5.47
C TYR A 183 6.11 -5.27 -6.54
N GLY A 184 5.34 -4.25 -6.16
CA GLY A 184 4.72 -3.33 -7.12
C GLY A 184 5.74 -2.66 -8.06
N PRO A 185 6.73 -1.90 -7.56
CA PRO A 185 7.78 -1.32 -8.38
C PRO A 185 8.55 -2.37 -9.19
N ILE A 186 8.87 -3.53 -8.59
CA ILE A 186 9.57 -4.62 -9.29
C ILE A 186 8.75 -5.12 -10.48
N LEU A 187 7.45 -5.32 -10.32
CA LEU A 187 6.56 -5.70 -11.43
C LEU A 187 6.58 -4.64 -12.52
N ARG A 188 6.41 -3.36 -12.15
CA ARG A 188 6.39 -2.25 -13.11
C ARG A 188 7.68 -2.16 -13.92
N ASP A 189 8.83 -2.34 -13.28
CA ASP A 189 10.12 -2.33 -13.96
C ASP A 189 10.24 -3.47 -14.97
N ASN A 190 9.79 -4.69 -14.62
CA ASN A 190 9.75 -5.82 -15.54
C ASN A 190 8.77 -5.59 -16.71
N LEU A 191 7.56 -5.05 -16.45
CA LEU A 191 6.59 -4.73 -17.51
C LEU A 191 7.13 -3.67 -18.46
N ASN A 192 7.80 -2.63 -17.94
CA ASN A 192 8.45 -1.62 -18.77
C ASN A 192 9.60 -2.19 -19.61
N LEU A 193 10.32 -3.19 -19.09
CA LEU A 193 11.37 -3.87 -19.83
C LEU A 193 10.78 -4.71 -20.96
N ILE A 194 9.73 -5.48 -20.68
CA ILE A 194 9.00 -6.27 -21.68
C ILE A 194 8.46 -5.38 -22.80
N GLU A 195 7.86 -4.22 -22.46
CA GLU A 195 7.34 -3.27 -23.45
C GLU A 195 8.44 -2.73 -24.40
N LYS A 196 9.65 -2.56 -23.89
CA LYS A 196 10.78 -2.03 -24.69
C LYS A 196 11.48 -3.08 -25.53
N GLU A 197 11.54 -4.30 -25.07
CA GLU A 197 12.27 -5.40 -25.71
C GLU A 197 11.37 -6.22 -26.66
N GLY A 198 10.03 -6.07 -26.57
CA GLY A 198 9.05 -6.76 -27.42
C GLY A 198 8.70 -8.11 -26.88
#